data_465374a4c29384f7bd19e0a6eb886ba7
#
_entry.id   465374a4c29384f7bd19e0a6eb886ba7
#
_cell.length_a   1.000
_cell.length_b   1.000
_cell.length_c   1.000
_cell.angle_alpha   90.00
_cell.angle_beta   90.00
_cell.angle_gamma   90.00
#
_symmetry.space_group_name_H-M   'P 1'
#
loop_
_entity.id
_entity.type
_entity.pdbx_description
1 polymer ?
#
loop_
_entity_poly.entity_id
_entity_poly.type
_entity_poly.pdbx_seq_one_letter_code
_entity_poly.pdbx_strand_id
1 'polypeptide(L)'
;MGQKTAAQLVELLRCERVLDMPALRSAFPGRSQRGIMRDLAAVGYRTSCNLHGRFYALADVPEFNEDGLWRHRQVLFSRQGTLKATIRHLVEAADDGRTHGELQERLRLRVHDTLLDLVQKGEIAREALDQLFLYISADLQIGNAQLRRRRAQMTPAPPPLDASTVIAVLVTVIRREARRPEDAVAHLRAEGRPVTLEQVREVFERYELGKKN
;
A
#
# COMPACT_ATOMS: atom_id res chain seq x y z
N MET A 1 3.42 -47.70 7.58
CA MET A 1 4.31 -47.09 6.54
C MET A 1 4.11 -45.57 6.35
N GLY A 2 2.93 -44.99 6.56
CA GLY A 2 2.69 -43.54 6.34
C GLY A 2 3.39 -42.58 7.31
N GLN A 3 3.53 -42.90 8.59
CA GLN A 3 4.12 -42.01 9.59
C GLN A 3 5.63 -41.74 9.39
N LYS A 4 6.42 -42.77 8.99
CA LYS A 4 7.86 -42.59 8.71
C LYS A 4 8.07 -41.62 7.51
N THR A 5 7.23 -41.69 6.50
CA THR A 5 7.33 -40.85 5.30
C THR A 5 6.93 -39.39 5.61
N ALA A 6 5.91 -39.16 6.45
CA ALA A 6 5.52 -37.84 6.87
C ALA A 6 6.62 -37.16 7.71
N ALA A 7 7.25 -37.88 8.62
CA ALA A 7 8.38 -37.37 9.39
C ALA A 7 9.58 -36.98 8.52
N GLN A 8 9.94 -37.83 7.54
CA GLN A 8 11.00 -37.57 6.58
C GLN A 8 10.68 -36.36 5.69
N LEU A 9 9.40 -36.15 5.29
CA LEU A 9 8.95 -35.00 4.54
C LEU A 9 9.10 -33.70 5.35
N VAL A 10 8.75 -33.73 6.64
CA VAL A 10 8.92 -32.59 7.54
C VAL A 10 10.40 -32.25 7.69
N GLU A 11 11.26 -33.23 7.93
CA GLU A 11 12.70 -33.02 8.07
C GLU A 11 13.31 -32.41 6.81
N LEU A 12 12.96 -32.93 5.62
CA LEU A 12 13.42 -32.44 4.34
C LEU A 12 12.97 -30.98 4.12
N LEU A 13 11.68 -30.66 4.36
CA LEU A 13 11.16 -29.30 4.19
C LEU A 13 11.66 -28.31 5.26
N ARG A 14 12.08 -28.77 6.43
CA ARG A 14 12.78 -27.93 7.41
C ARG A 14 14.19 -27.59 6.96
N CYS A 15 14.90 -28.56 6.38
CA CYS A 15 16.26 -28.35 5.86
C CYS A 15 16.25 -27.44 4.62
N GLU A 16 15.49 -27.78 3.61
CA GLU A 16 15.46 -27.09 2.31
C GLU A 16 14.57 -25.83 2.32
N ARG A 17 13.70 -25.68 3.30
CA ARG A 17 12.69 -24.63 3.50
C ARG A 17 11.62 -24.58 2.41
N VAL A 18 11.99 -24.66 1.14
CA VAL A 18 11.09 -24.55 -0.01
C VAL A 18 11.48 -25.57 -1.08
N LEU A 19 10.52 -26.39 -1.49
CA LEU A 19 10.69 -27.37 -2.57
C LEU A 19 9.53 -27.30 -3.56
N ASP A 20 9.81 -27.69 -4.82
CA ASP A 20 8.79 -27.93 -5.83
C ASP A 20 8.41 -29.42 -5.93
N MET A 21 7.40 -29.74 -6.72
CA MET A 21 6.94 -31.12 -6.88
C MET A 21 7.99 -32.04 -7.53
N PRO A 22 8.77 -31.61 -8.55
CA PRO A 22 9.88 -32.40 -9.06
C PRO A 22 10.89 -32.79 -8.00
N ALA A 23 11.35 -31.85 -7.17
CA ALA A 23 12.30 -32.12 -6.10
C ALA A 23 11.72 -33.08 -5.04
N LEU A 24 10.45 -32.89 -4.66
CA LEU A 24 9.74 -33.79 -3.76
C LEU A 24 9.64 -35.22 -4.31
N ARG A 25 9.35 -35.36 -5.60
CA ARG A 25 9.32 -36.68 -6.26
C ARG A 25 10.69 -37.35 -6.30
N SER A 26 11.74 -36.59 -6.53
CA SER A 26 13.12 -37.12 -6.50
C SER A 26 13.52 -37.60 -5.11
N ALA A 27 13.10 -36.89 -4.05
CA ALA A 27 13.38 -37.25 -2.69
C ALA A 27 12.58 -38.49 -2.20
N PHE A 28 11.41 -38.72 -2.80
CA PHE A 28 10.53 -39.85 -2.44
C PHE A 28 10.23 -40.75 -3.65
N PRO A 29 11.23 -41.45 -4.19
CA PRO A 29 11.05 -42.36 -5.31
C PRO A 29 10.03 -43.45 -4.94
N GLY A 30 9.11 -43.74 -5.86
CA GLY A 30 8.02 -44.68 -5.62
C GLY A 30 6.74 -44.09 -5.01
N ARG A 31 6.74 -42.82 -4.62
CA ARG A 31 5.52 -42.10 -4.19
C ARG A 31 4.87 -41.41 -5.39
N SER A 32 3.58 -41.58 -5.54
CA SER A 32 2.82 -40.79 -6.52
C SER A 32 2.67 -39.33 -6.07
N GLN A 33 2.50 -38.40 -7.02
CA GLN A 33 2.25 -36.99 -6.70
C GLN A 33 1.04 -36.82 -5.75
N ARG A 34 -0.05 -37.59 -5.97
CA ARG A 34 -1.21 -37.59 -5.07
C ARG A 34 -0.85 -38.03 -3.65
N GLY A 35 0.05 -39.03 -3.52
CA GLY A 35 0.55 -39.48 -2.23
C GLY A 35 1.34 -38.38 -1.49
N ILE A 36 2.25 -37.71 -2.20
CA ILE A 36 3.02 -36.57 -1.66
C ILE A 36 2.09 -35.43 -1.24
N MET A 37 1.11 -35.07 -2.05
CA MET A 37 0.14 -34.01 -1.70
C MET A 37 -0.69 -34.34 -0.46
N ARG A 38 -1.08 -35.63 -0.30
CA ARG A 38 -1.77 -36.07 0.93
C ARG A 38 -0.86 -35.98 2.16
N ASP A 39 0.41 -36.35 2.01
CA ASP A 39 1.37 -36.26 3.10
C ASP A 39 1.67 -34.80 3.46
N LEU A 40 1.80 -33.89 2.47
CA LEU A 40 1.87 -32.43 2.69
C LEU A 40 0.65 -31.91 3.42
N ALA A 41 -0.56 -32.31 3.01
CA ALA A 41 -1.79 -31.89 3.67
C ALA A 41 -1.86 -32.35 5.14
N ALA A 42 -1.35 -33.56 5.43
CA ALA A 42 -1.33 -34.10 6.78
C ALA A 42 -0.38 -33.37 7.73
N VAL A 43 0.74 -32.84 7.21
CA VAL A 43 1.73 -32.09 8.02
C VAL A 43 1.48 -30.59 8.06
N GLY A 44 0.59 -30.08 7.22
CA GLY A 44 0.32 -28.66 7.05
C GLY A 44 1.37 -27.98 6.17
N TYR A 45 0.91 -27.36 5.08
CA TYR A 45 1.80 -26.72 4.13
C TYR A 45 1.23 -25.42 3.60
N ARG A 46 2.08 -24.61 2.97
CA ARG A 46 1.73 -23.44 2.19
C ARG A 46 2.26 -23.57 0.77
N THR A 47 1.54 -22.98 -0.17
CA THR A 47 1.99 -22.85 -1.55
C THR A 47 2.49 -21.44 -1.81
N SER A 48 3.42 -21.30 -2.75
CA SER A 48 3.85 -19.97 -3.22
C SER A 48 2.69 -19.20 -3.84
N CYS A 49 2.63 -17.89 -3.62
CA CYS A 49 1.63 -17.04 -4.26
C CYS A 49 2.04 -16.61 -5.69
N ASN A 50 3.31 -16.78 -6.03
CA ASN A 50 3.85 -16.60 -7.39
C ASN A 50 4.21 -17.95 -8.04
N LEU A 51 4.77 -17.89 -9.26
CA LEU A 51 5.24 -19.07 -9.99
C LEU A 51 4.19 -20.19 -10.08
N HIS A 52 2.93 -19.79 -10.25
CA HIS A 52 1.75 -20.68 -10.36
C HIS A 52 1.52 -21.60 -9.15
N GLY A 53 1.96 -21.23 -7.96
CA GLY A 53 1.75 -22.01 -6.74
C GLY A 53 2.53 -23.33 -6.70
N ARG A 54 3.62 -23.47 -7.45
CA ARG A 54 4.35 -24.74 -7.63
C ARG A 54 5.31 -25.10 -6.50
N PHE A 55 5.57 -24.17 -5.58
CA PHE A 55 6.51 -24.37 -4.49
C PHE A 55 5.76 -24.55 -3.17
N TYR A 56 6.32 -25.41 -2.34
CA TYR A 56 5.75 -25.84 -1.08
C TYR A 56 6.71 -25.56 0.06
N ALA A 57 6.18 -25.08 1.19
CA ALA A 57 6.87 -24.96 2.45
C ALA A 57 5.97 -25.49 3.58
N LEU A 58 6.54 -25.92 4.71
CA LEU A 58 5.73 -26.21 5.90
C LEU A 58 5.01 -24.92 6.36
N ALA A 59 3.85 -25.08 6.99
CA ALA A 59 3.03 -23.94 7.40
C ALA A 59 3.70 -23.01 8.41
N ASP A 60 4.64 -23.55 9.22
CA ASP A 60 5.39 -22.91 10.29
C ASP A 60 6.76 -22.36 9.87
N VAL A 61 7.24 -22.65 8.65
CA VAL A 61 8.55 -22.21 8.15
C VAL A 61 8.57 -20.74 7.67
N PRO A 62 7.51 -20.19 7.05
CA PRO A 62 7.51 -18.81 6.58
C PRO A 62 7.52 -17.78 7.72
N GLU A 63 8.54 -16.94 7.74
CA GLU A 63 8.65 -15.78 8.63
C GLU A 63 8.09 -14.54 7.92
N PHE A 64 6.78 -14.32 8.06
CA PHE A 64 6.10 -13.25 7.37
C PHE A 64 6.43 -11.87 7.95
N ASN A 65 6.72 -10.90 7.06
CA ASN A 65 6.87 -9.50 7.41
C ASN A 65 5.51 -8.83 7.73
N GLU A 66 5.51 -7.52 7.94
CA GLU A 66 4.31 -6.71 8.24
C GLU A 66 3.26 -6.80 7.14
N ASP A 67 3.66 -6.87 5.87
CA ASP A 67 2.78 -7.06 4.72
C ASP A 67 2.21 -8.50 4.61
N GLY A 68 2.58 -9.39 5.53
CA GLY A 68 2.21 -10.80 5.46
C GLY A 68 2.92 -11.57 4.34
N LEU A 69 4.11 -11.11 3.92
CA LEU A 69 4.91 -11.68 2.85
C LEU A 69 6.17 -12.35 3.39
N TRP A 70 6.52 -13.50 2.86
CA TRP A 70 7.80 -14.15 3.06
C TRP A 70 8.43 -14.55 1.74
N ARG A 71 9.67 -14.15 1.55
CA ARG A 71 10.43 -14.44 0.33
C ARG A 71 11.60 -15.39 0.62
N HIS A 72 11.64 -16.46 -0.14
CA HIS A 72 12.79 -17.36 -0.17
C HIS A 72 13.34 -17.40 -1.60
N ARG A 73 14.51 -16.78 -1.83
CA ARG A 73 15.07 -16.57 -3.18
C ARG A 73 14.04 -15.85 -4.09
N GLN A 74 13.63 -16.48 -5.19
CA GLN A 74 12.62 -15.96 -6.13
C GLN A 74 11.18 -16.37 -5.78
N VAL A 75 10.99 -17.24 -4.79
CA VAL A 75 9.68 -17.76 -4.40
C VAL A 75 9.06 -16.85 -3.35
N LEU A 76 7.82 -16.45 -3.55
CA LEU A 76 7.06 -15.61 -2.64
C LEU A 76 5.90 -16.39 -2.02
N PHE A 77 5.79 -16.33 -0.72
CA PHE A 77 4.66 -16.82 0.06
C PHE A 77 3.91 -15.66 0.67
N SER A 78 2.62 -15.80 0.83
CA SER A 78 1.75 -14.82 1.46
C SER A 78 0.85 -15.48 2.48
N ARG A 79 0.54 -14.76 3.56
CA ARG A 79 -0.50 -15.17 4.52
C ARG A 79 -1.83 -15.35 3.85
N GLN A 80 -2.12 -14.57 2.80
CA GLN A 80 -3.35 -14.60 2.01
C GLN A 80 -3.39 -15.75 1.00
N GLY A 81 -2.31 -16.50 0.83
CA GLY A 81 -2.19 -17.67 -0.02
C GLY A 81 -1.98 -17.35 -1.50
N THR A 82 -2.89 -16.66 -2.17
CA THR A 82 -2.80 -16.36 -3.61
C THR A 82 -2.32 -14.95 -3.90
N LEU A 83 -1.74 -14.71 -5.08
CA LEU A 83 -1.31 -13.37 -5.50
C LEU A 83 -2.49 -12.38 -5.53
N LYS A 84 -3.66 -12.82 -6.02
CA LYS A 84 -4.87 -11.99 -6.06
C LYS A 84 -5.31 -11.56 -4.66
N ALA A 85 -5.47 -12.51 -3.75
CA ALA A 85 -5.85 -12.22 -2.37
C ALA A 85 -4.81 -11.33 -1.66
N THR A 86 -3.53 -11.52 -1.97
CA THR A 86 -2.44 -10.69 -1.45
C THR A 86 -2.54 -9.25 -1.94
N ILE A 87 -2.71 -9.03 -3.25
CA ILE A 87 -2.84 -7.68 -3.81
C ILE A 87 -4.08 -6.99 -3.25
N ARG A 88 -5.23 -7.68 -3.22
CA ARG A 88 -6.44 -7.13 -2.63
C ARG A 88 -6.21 -6.69 -1.19
N HIS A 89 -5.63 -7.55 -0.37
CA HIS A 89 -5.31 -7.23 1.03
C HIS A 89 -4.37 -6.02 1.16
N LEU A 90 -3.30 -5.94 0.34
CA LEU A 90 -2.37 -4.81 0.37
C LEU A 90 -3.02 -3.49 -0.04
N VAL A 91 -4.01 -3.52 -0.93
CA VAL A 91 -4.80 -2.35 -1.33
C VAL A 91 -5.79 -1.96 -0.23
N GLU A 92 -6.52 -2.92 0.34
CA GLU A 92 -7.51 -2.68 1.39
C GLU A 92 -6.89 -2.19 2.69
N ALA A 93 -5.73 -2.75 3.08
CA ALA A 93 -5.00 -2.39 4.30
C ALA A 93 -4.23 -1.06 4.18
N ALA A 94 -4.09 -0.50 2.99
CA ALA A 94 -3.39 0.76 2.79
C ALA A 94 -4.26 1.94 3.22
N ASP A 95 -3.71 2.88 3.96
CA ASP A 95 -4.43 4.10 4.37
C ASP A 95 -4.82 5.02 3.20
N ASP A 96 -4.03 5.00 2.13
CA ASP A 96 -4.11 5.93 1.00
C ASP A 96 -4.13 5.21 -0.36
N GLY A 97 -4.47 3.92 -0.37
CA GLY A 97 -4.45 3.08 -1.57
C GLY A 97 -3.03 2.71 -2.01
N ARG A 98 -2.90 2.11 -3.18
CA ARG A 98 -1.60 1.71 -3.75
C ARG A 98 -1.54 2.01 -5.25
N THR A 99 -0.40 2.49 -5.71
CA THR A 99 -0.11 2.59 -7.15
C THR A 99 0.42 1.26 -7.68
N HIS A 100 0.43 1.11 -9.01
CA HIS A 100 1.06 -0.04 -9.68
C HIS A 100 2.53 -0.21 -9.27
N GLY A 101 3.29 0.90 -9.25
CA GLY A 101 4.70 0.90 -8.89
C GLY A 101 4.95 0.42 -7.47
N GLU A 102 4.19 0.94 -6.49
CA GLU A 102 4.30 0.54 -5.09
C GLU A 102 4.00 -0.95 -4.88
N LEU A 103 2.99 -1.49 -5.57
CA LEU A 103 2.67 -2.92 -5.50
C LEU A 103 3.75 -3.77 -6.15
N GLN A 104 4.29 -3.34 -7.29
CA GLN A 104 5.36 -4.05 -7.99
C GLN A 104 6.65 -4.06 -7.17
N GLU A 105 7.00 -2.96 -6.51
CA GLU A 105 8.17 -2.86 -5.63
C GLU A 105 8.04 -3.78 -4.41
N ARG A 106 6.90 -3.74 -3.70
CA ARG A 106 6.66 -4.59 -2.52
C ARG A 106 6.67 -6.07 -2.85
N LEU A 107 5.99 -6.44 -3.93
CA LEU A 107 5.87 -7.83 -4.35
C LEU A 107 7.08 -8.30 -5.17
N ARG A 108 7.85 -7.38 -5.76
CA ARG A 108 8.92 -7.65 -6.73
C ARG A 108 8.48 -8.62 -7.83
N LEU A 109 7.25 -8.41 -8.32
CA LEU A 109 6.58 -9.21 -9.33
C LEU A 109 5.86 -8.29 -10.32
N ARG A 110 5.67 -8.75 -11.55
CA ARG A 110 4.73 -8.09 -12.47
C ARG A 110 3.32 -8.33 -11.97
N VAL A 111 2.59 -7.25 -11.72
CA VAL A 111 1.24 -7.30 -11.13
C VAL A 111 0.15 -6.84 -12.09
N HIS A 112 0.52 -6.38 -13.29
CA HIS A 112 -0.38 -5.74 -14.25
C HIS A 112 -1.64 -6.56 -14.54
N ASP A 113 -1.46 -7.80 -15.01
CA ASP A 113 -2.58 -8.66 -15.39
C ASP A 113 -3.48 -9.01 -14.20
N THR A 114 -2.87 -9.20 -13.03
CA THR A 114 -3.60 -9.49 -11.80
C THR A 114 -4.43 -8.28 -11.34
N LEU A 115 -3.90 -7.08 -11.46
CA LEU A 115 -4.61 -5.84 -11.14
C LEU A 115 -5.79 -5.61 -12.09
N LEU A 116 -5.60 -5.84 -13.39
CA LEU A 116 -6.70 -5.75 -14.38
C LEU A 116 -7.82 -6.74 -14.06
N ASP A 117 -7.49 -7.98 -13.75
CA ASP A 117 -8.49 -9.00 -13.41
C ASP A 117 -9.26 -8.63 -12.11
N LEU A 118 -8.55 -8.13 -11.07
CA LEU A 118 -9.18 -7.71 -9.82
C LEU A 118 -10.14 -6.52 -10.03
N VAL A 119 -9.74 -5.54 -10.85
CA VAL A 119 -10.59 -4.38 -11.20
C VAL A 119 -11.81 -4.83 -12.00
N GLN A 120 -11.62 -5.69 -13.03
CA GLN A 120 -12.73 -6.22 -13.84
C GLN A 120 -13.76 -6.98 -13.00
N LYS A 121 -13.30 -7.68 -11.95
CA LYS A 121 -14.17 -8.41 -11.02
C LYS A 121 -14.79 -7.54 -9.93
N GLY A 122 -14.43 -6.28 -9.85
CA GLY A 122 -14.89 -5.38 -8.79
C GLY A 122 -14.34 -5.73 -7.40
N GLU A 123 -13.24 -6.50 -7.33
CA GLU A 123 -12.59 -6.85 -6.06
C GLU A 123 -11.74 -5.69 -5.51
N ILE A 124 -11.27 -4.81 -6.38
CA ILE A 124 -10.64 -3.51 -6.07
C ILE A 124 -11.14 -2.46 -7.08
N ALA A 125 -11.08 -1.19 -6.73
CA ALA A 125 -11.36 -0.09 -7.64
C ALA A 125 -10.05 0.56 -8.14
N ARG A 126 -10.15 1.24 -9.30
CA ARG A 126 -9.04 1.98 -9.89
C ARG A 126 -9.49 3.40 -10.22
N GLU A 127 -8.76 4.38 -9.69
CA GLU A 127 -9.01 5.80 -9.91
C GLU A 127 -7.82 6.45 -10.64
N ALA A 128 -8.11 7.35 -11.57
CA ALA A 128 -7.08 8.16 -12.20
C ALA A 128 -6.70 9.30 -11.24
N LEU A 129 -5.39 9.47 -11.01
CA LEU A 129 -4.85 10.51 -10.16
C LEU A 129 -3.65 11.14 -10.87
N ASP A 130 -3.87 12.31 -11.51
CA ASP A 130 -2.90 12.96 -12.41
C ASP A 130 -2.42 12.00 -13.52
N GLN A 131 -1.13 11.67 -13.52
CA GLN A 131 -0.52 10.76 -14.51
C GLN A 131 -0.44 9.31 -14.02
N LEU A 132 -1.01 8.98 -12.86
CA LEU A 132 -0.93 7.67 -12.23
C LEU A 132 -2.32 7.05 -12.05
N PHE A 133 -2.34 5.73 -11.93
CA PHE A 133 -3.53 5.02 -11.46
C PHE A 133 -3.33 4.59 -10.00
N LEU A 134 -4.32 4.95 -9.19
CA LEU A 134 -4.41 4.52 -7.80
C LEU A 134 -5.39 3.35 -7.71
N TYR A 135 -4.98 2.28 -7.07
CA TYR A 135 -5.84 1.15 -6.71
C TYR A 135 -6.28 1.31 -5.27
N ILE A 136 -7.58 1.24 -5.06
CA ILE A 136 -8.26 1.47 -3.78
C ILE A 136 -9.23 0.33 -3.49
N SER A 137 -9.73 0.27 -2.26
CA SER A 137 -10.77 -0.68 -1.89
C SER A 137 -12.01 -0.53 -2.77
N ALA A 138 -12.66 -1.65 -3.10
CA ALA A 138 -13.95 -1.66 -3.77
C ALA A 138 -15.09 -1.18 -2.83
N ASP A 139 -14.90 -1.22 -1.51
CA ASP A 139 -15.80 -0.58 -0.57
C ASP A 139 -15.73 0.95 -0.73
N LEU A 140 -16.89 1.55 -1.03
CA LEU A 140 -16.98 2.97 -1.35
C LEU A 140 -16.53 3.88 -0.20
N GLN A 141 -16.76 3.50 1.05
CA GLN A 141 -16.37 4.30 2.20
C GLN A 141 -14.85 4.28 2.39
N ILE A 142 -14.26 3.09 2.35
CA ILE A 142 -12.82 2.89 2.48
C ILE A 142 -12.09 3.50 1.28
N GLY A 143 -12.51 3.20 0.05
CA GLY A 143 -11.90 3.69 -1.18
C GLY A 143 -11.91 5.21 -1.29
N ASN A 144 -13.03 5.87 -0.96
CA ASN A 144 -13.11 7.33 -0.92
C ASN A 144 -12.21 7.94 0.17
N ALA A 145 -12.08 7.29 1.32
CA ALA A 145 -11.16 7.75 2.36
C ALA A 145 -9.69 7.64 1.91
N GLN A 146 -9.31 6.52 1.28
CA GLN A 146 -7.99 6.31 0.70
C GLN A 146 -7.66 7.38 -0.36
N LEU A 147 -8.60 7.64 -1.28
CA LEU A 147 -8.43 8.63 -2.34
C LEU A 147 -8.23 10.05 -1.78
N ARG A 148 -9.04 10.44 -0.78
CA ARG A 148 -8.88 11.75 -0.11
C ARG A 148 -7.51 11.89 0.55
N ARG A 149 -7.03 10.86 1.26
CA ARG A 149 -5.72 10.89 1.92
C ARG A 149 -4.59 11.00 0.89
N ARG A 150 -4.65 10.23 -0.20
CA ARG A 150 -3.65 10.30 -1.27
C ARG A 150 -3.61 11.69 -1.91
N ARG A 151 -4.75 12.28 -2.21
CA ARG A 151 -4.84 13.64 -2.76
C ARG A 151 -4.26 14.68 -1.80
N ALA A 152 -4.54 14.58 -0.51
CA ALA A 152 -3.97 15.47 0.50
C ALA A 152 -2.44 15.39 0.56
N GLN A 153 -1.85 14.22 0.39
CA GLN A 153 -0.39 14.04 0.35
C GLN A 153 0.24 14.58 -0.94
N MET A 154 -0.49 14.55 -2.06
CA MET A 154 -0.02 15.07 -3.35
C MET A 154 -0.19 16.58 -3.49
N THR A 155 -1.07 17.19 -2.69
CA THR A 155 -1.18 18.65 -2.64
C THR A 155 0.10 19.20 -2.01
N PRO A 156 0.89 20.04 -2.72
CA PRO A 156 2.08 20.64 -2.12
C PRO A 156 1.67 21.38 -0.85
N ALA A 157 2.39 21.14 0.24
CA ALA A 157 2.20 21.96 1.43
C ALA A 157 2.33 23.42 1.00
N PRO A 158 1.42 24.31 1.46
CA PRO A 158 1.56 25.74 1.16
C PRO A 158 2.99 26.15 1.55
N PRO A 159 3.68 26.95 0.72
CA PRO A 159 5.04 27.37 1.03
C PRO A 159 5.07 27.95 2.44
N PRO A 160 6.09 27.61 3.24
CA PRO A 160 6.16 28.08 4.62
C PRO A 160 6.02 29.60 4.63
N LEU A 161 5.24 30.11 5.60
CA LEU A 161 5.06 31.55 5.81
C LEU A 161 6.44 32.17 6.00
N ASP A 162 6.91 32.90 5.01
CA ASP A 162 8.11 33.71 5.14
C ASP A 162 7.80 34.97 5.98
N ALA A 163 8.83 35.48 6.64
CA ALA A 163 8.68 36.65 7.49
C ALA A 163 8.14 37.87 6.70
N SER A 164 8.46 37.97 5.41
CA SER A 164 8.01 39.08 4.55
C SER A 164 6.52 39.01 4.29
N THR A 165 5.96 37.82 4.09
CA THR A 165 4.51 37.62 3.95
C THR A 165 3.78 37.93 5.25
N VAL A 166 4.30 37.47 6.40
CA VAL A 166 3.73 37.79 7.72
C VAL A 166 3.68 39.30 7.93
N ILE A 167 4.80 39.99 7.71
CA ILE A 167 4.90 41.45 7.86
C ILE A 167 3.92 42.16 6.91
N ALA A 168 3.82 41.74 5.66
CA ALA A 168 2.93 42.33 4.68
C ALA A 168 1.46 42.22 5.12
N VAL A 169 1.02 41.06 5.59
CA VAL A 169 -0.33 40.88 6.13
C VAL A 169 -0.58 41.76 7.35
N LEU A 170 0.35 41.80 8.31
CA LEU A 170 0.24 42.61 9.51
C LEU A 170 0.14 44.11 9.15
N VAL A 171 0.97 44.58 8.21
CA VAL A 171 0.95 45.99 7.75
C VAL A 171 -0.40 46.32 7.11
N THR A 172 -0.94 45.44 6.27
CA THR A 172 -2.25 45.65 5.64
C THR A 172 -3.37 45.79 6.68
N VAL A 173 -3.34 44.97 7.72
CA VAL A 173 -4.32 45.05 8.82
C VAL A 173 -4.12 46.29 9.67
N ILE A 174 -2.89 46.66 10.00
CA ILE A 174 -2.56 47.86 10.80
C ILE A 174 -3.01 49.14 10.07
N ARG A 175 -2.81 49.20 8.76
CA ARG A 175 -3.28 50.32 7.92
C ARG A 175 -4.81 50.36 7.72
N ARG A 176 -5.54 49.36 8.24
CA ARG A 176 -6.97 49.19 8.13
C ARG A 176 -7.45 48.95 6.67
N GLU A 177 -6.55 48.48 5.82
CA GLU A 177 -6.83 48.18 4.40
C GLU A 177 -7.52 46.80 4.27
N ALA A 178 -7.40 45.93 5.28
CA ALA A 178 -8.11 44.67 5.35
C ALA A 178 -8.60 44.37 6.77
N ARG A 179 -9.80 43.82 6.91
CA ARG A 179 -10.39 43.37 8.16
C ARG A 179 -10.62 41.84 8.19
N ARG A 180 -10.66 41.24 7.01
CA ARG A 180 -10.86 39.80 6.81
C ARG A 180 -9.68 39.23 6.01
N PRO A 181 -9.38 37.94 6.16
CA PRO A 181 -8.34 37.30 5.37
C PRO A 181 -8.51 37.48 3.86
N GLU A 182 -9.76 37.41 3.36
CA GLU A 182 -10.09 37.56 1.95
C GLU A 182 -9.72 38.95 1.41
N ASP A 183 -9.98 40.01 2.18
CA ASP A 183 -9.64 41.38 1.84
C ASP A 183 -8.11 41.55 1.77
N ALA A 184 -7.38 40.99 2.73
CA ALA A 184 -5.93 41.04 2.75
C ALA A 184 -5.30 40.29 1.56
N VAL A 185 -5.87 39.17 1.15
CA VAL A 185 -5.44 38.46 -0.06
C VAL A 185 -5.63 39.31 -1.30
N ALA A 186 -6.80 39.93 -1.43
CA ALA A 186 -7.12 40.79 -2.58
C ALA A 186 -6.16 42.00 -2.67
N HIS A 187 -5.90 42.64 -1.54
CA HIS A 187 -4.99 43.78 -1.45
C HIS A 187 -3.54 43.42 -1.79
N LEU A 188 -2.99 42.37 -1.16
CA LEU A 188 -1.62 41.92 -1.37
C LEU A 188 -1.38 41.42 -2.81
N ARG A 189 -2.38 40.80 -3.43
CA ARG A 189 -2.30 40.39 -4.85
C ARG A 189 -2.32 41.61 -5.78
N ALA A 190 -3.09 42.63 -5.48
CA ALA A 190 -3.08 43.89 -6.23
C ALA A 190 -1.72 44.61 -6.14
N GLU A 191 -0.99 44.44 -5.04
CA GLU A 191 0.40 44.92 -4.86
C GLU A 191 1.44 44.03 -5.56
N GLY A 192 1.04 42.97 -6.27
CA GLY A 192 1.94 42.06 -6.97
C GLY A 192 2.58 41.01 -6.08
N ARG A 193 2.05 40.80 -4.87
CA ARG A 193 2.54 39.78 -3.93
C ARG A 193 1.69 38.51 -4.03
N PRO A 194 2.24 37.37 -4.50
CA PRO A 194 1.50 36.13 -4.59
C PRO A 194 1.32 35.52 -3.20
N VAL A 195 0.13 35.65 -2.62
CA VAL A 195 -0.24 35.04 -1.34
C VAL A 195 -1.47 34.15 -1.51
N THR A 196 -1.54 33.06 -0.73
CA THR A 196 -2.72 32.19 -0.68
C THR A 196 -3.64 32.59 0.46
N LEU A 197 -4.93 32.25 0.35
CA LEU A 197 -5.89 32.50 1.43
C LEU A 197 -5.53 31.72 2.70
N GLU A 198 -4.98 30.52 2.56
CA GLU A 198 -4.52 29.69 3.67
C GLU A 198 -3.40 30.34 4.44
N GLN A 199 -2.38 30.86 3.75
CA GLN A 199 -1.27 31.59 4.36
C GLN A 199 -1.76 32.83 5.14
N VAL A 200 -2.69 33.58 4.56
CA VAL A 200 -3.23 34.76 5.23
C VAL A 200 -4.09 34.39 6.44
N ARG A 201 -4.91 33.33 6.34
CA ARG A 201 -5.68 32.82 7.49
C ARG A 201 -4.79 32.36 8.63
N GLU A 202 -3.69 31.66 8.34
CA GLU A 202 -2.72 31.25 9.36
C GLU A 202 -2.14 32.45 10.11
N VAL A 203 -1.84 33.57 9.40
CA VAL A 203 -1.39 34.81 10.05
C VAL A 203 -2.48 35.40 10.92
N PHE A 204 -3.72 35.47 10.42
CA PHE A 204 -4.85 36.00 11.19
C PHE A 204 -5.11 35.19 12.46
N GLU A 205 -5.03 33.88 12.41
CA GLU A 205 -5.17 32.99 13.57
C GLU A 205 -4.00 33.14 14.56
N ARG A 206 -2.77 33.08 14.06
CA ARG A 206 -1.55 33.18 14.88
C ARG A 206 -1.45 34.49 15.66
N TYR A 207 -1.86 35.60 15.06
CA TYR A 207 -1.78 36.93 15.66
C TYR A 207 -3.13 37.46 16.14
N GLU A 208 -4.16 36.59 16.19
CA GLU A 208 -5.51 36.91 16.66
C GLU A 208 -6.15 38.13 15.99
N LEU A 209 -5.85 38.34 14.70
CA LEU A 209 -6.32 39.49 13.95
C LEU A 209 -7.82 39.37 13.64
N GLY A 210 -8.55 40.49 13.71
CA GLY A 210 -9.99 40.51 13.35
C GLY A 210 -10.94 40.13 14.49
N LYS A 211 -10.46 39.77 15.67
CA LYS A 211 -11.33 39.67 16.87
C LYS A 211 -11.76 41.08 17.28
N LYS A 212 -13.06 41.37 17.27
CA LYS A 212 -13.62 42.60 17.87
C LYS A 212 -13.45 42.47 19.37
N ASN A 213 -12.73 43.43 19.97
CA ASN A 213 -12.97 43.82 21.36
C ASN A 213 -14.33 44.51 21.43
#